data_60ab555ff24149d035c53d7f39a2e2aa
#
_entry.id   60ab555ff24149d035c53d7f39a2e2aa
#
_cell.length_a   1.000
_cell.length_b   1.000
_cell.length_c   1.000
_cell.angle_alpha   90.00
_cell.angle_beta   90.00
_cell.angle_gamma   90.00
#
_symmetry.space_group_name_H-M   'P 1'
#
loop_
_entity.id
_entity.type
_entity.pdbx_description
1 polymer ?
#
loop_
_entity_poly.entity_id
_entity_poly.type
_entity_poly.pdbx_seq_one_letter_code
_entity_poly.pdbx_strand_id
1 'polypeptide(L)'
;MGIIHFLNVNNGDCSIIEHNTGRISLIDVCNARKEEKIIERMESVAGSGNLNQKAHPVNPIQYLRNHNINSIFRFVLTHPDMDHMDGIKDLVEEFKPANFYDTDNKAEKDFSRSTIYREDDWKFYKNLRDSNPQTDPKRLTLFSGDDNIYRTKNEDDTRPGDAFYILSPTKDLVEEANRCDDYNDCSYVILYEGKGGKVLFSGDAHNKTWEHILENHESKVSEIDLLIAPHHGRKSSRDYSFLDTLKPKLSFFGNAESKNLAYDAWNYRGLPYITNNQAGCMVVDANKPNMPVYVTNQKFANQRTTYTWYSDIYKGWYLQDIK
;
A
#
# COMPACT_ATOMS: atom_id res chain seq x y z
N MET A 1 -17.35 -6.39 -4.75
CA MET A 1 -16.22 -6.09 -5.64
C MET A 1 -14.95 -6.28 -4.82
N GLY A 2 -13.85 -6.76 -5.41
CA GLY A 2 -12.52 -6.82 -4.78
C GLY A 2 -11.57 -5.99 -5.64
N ILE A 3 -11.68 -4.65 -5.56
CA ILE A 3 -10.87 -3.75 -6.39
C ILE A 3 -9.72 -3.21 -5.54
N ILE A 4 -8.52 -3.31 -6.07
CA ILE A 4 -7.29 -2.79 -5.46
C ILE A 4 -6.85 -1.57 -6.25
N HIS A 5 -6.60 -0.47 -5.56
CA HIS A 5 -5.99 0.72 -6.15
C HIS A 5 -4.62 0.94 -5.50
N PHE A 6 -3.60 1.16 -6.29
CA PHE A 6 -2.29 1.58 -5.86
C PHE A 6 -1.99 2.95 -6.46
N LEU A 7 -1.92 3.95 -5.61
CA LEU A 7 -1.94 5.34 -6.04
C LEU A 7 -0.55 5.85 -6.42
N ASN A 8 -0.50 6.68 -7.44
CA ASN A 8 0.69 7.46 -7.78
C ASN A 8 0.78 8.68 -6.85
N VAL A 9 1.28 8.48 -5.65
CA VAL A 9 1.54 9.54 -4.67
C VAL A 9 2.99 10.03 -4.77
N ASN A 10 3.42 10.90 -3.87
CA ASN A 10 4.83 11.34 -3.80
C ASN A 10 5.78 10.15 -3.49
N ASN A 11 6.83 10.38 -2.71
CA ASN A 11 7.73 9.32 -2.26
C ASN A 11 7.11 8.60 -1.04
N GLY A 12 6.08 7.82 -1.24
CA GLY A 12 5.36 7.10 -0.20
C GLY A 12 4.36 6.14 -0.80
N ASP A 13 3.53 5.52 0.01
CA ASP A 13 2.51 4.56 -0.41
C ASP A 13 1.10 5.05 -0.09
N CYS A 14 0.15 4.60 -0.88
CA CYS A 14 -1.27 4.69 -0.60
C CYS A 14 -2.00 3.63 -1.41
N SER A 15 -2.59 2.65 -0.73
CA SER A 15 -3.38 1.60 -1.33
C SER A 15 -4.81 1.61 -0.82
N ILE A 16 -5.78 1.33 -1.70
CA ILE A 16 -7.19 1.24 -1.34
C ILE A 16 -7.70 -0.15 -1.73
N ILE A 17 -8.51 -0.75 -0.86
CA ILE A 17 -9.23 -2.00 -1.15
C ILE A 17 -10.73 -1.73 -1.03
N GLU A 18 -11.44 -1.87 -2.15
CA GLU A 18 -12.89 -1.95 -2.15
C GLU A 18 -13.30 -3.41 -1.98
N HIS A 19 -13.73 -3.78 -0.77
CA HIS A 19 -14.09 -5.17 -0.47
C HIS A 19 -15.44 -5.60 -1.05
N ASN A 20 -15.62 -6.89 -1.26
CA ASN A 20 -16.91 -7.48 -1.66
C ASN A 20 -18.06 -7.18 -0.68
N THR A 21 -17.70 -6.92 0.57
CA THR A 21 -18.65 -6.54 1.62
C THR A 21 -19.13 -5.09 1.54
N GLY A 22 -18.57 -4.31 0.62
CA GLY A 22 -18.79 -2.86 0.50
C GLY A 22 -17.94 -2.02 1.46
N ARG A 23 -17.13 -2.65 2.31
CA ARG A 23 -16.19 -1.92 3.19
C ARG A 23 -14.99 -1.43 2.38
N ILE A 24 -14.43 -0.32 2.83
CA ILE A 24 -13.22 0.26 2.25
C ILE A 24 -12.09 0.14 3.26
N SER A 25 -10.96 -0.40 2.82
CA SER A 25 -9.69 -0.32 3.56
C SER A 25 -8.75 0.64 2.85
N LEU A 26 -8.12 1.52 3.62
CA LEU A 26 -7.00 2.34 3.18
C LEU A 26 -5.75 1.84 3.89
N ILE A 27 -4.68 1.63 3.17
CA ILE A 27 -3.37 1.23 3.69
C ILE A 27 -2.39 2.32 3.32
N ASP A 28 -1.85 2.98 4.34
CA ASP A 28 -0.99 4.15 4.26
C ASP A 28 -1.59 5.34 3.51
N VAL A 29 -0.99 6.50 3.70
CA VAL A 29 -1.36 7.72 2.98
C VAL A 29 -0.14 8.61 2.78
N CYS A 30 0.01 9.13 1.57
CA CYS A 30 1.01 10.13 1.26
C CYS A 30 0.40 11.18 0.34
N ASN A 31 0.77 12.44 0.52
CA ASN A 31 0.30 13.55 -0.29
C ASN A 31 -1.21 13.88 -0.16
N ALA A 32 -1.86 13.55 0.97
CA ALA A 32 -3.27 13.89 1.20
C ALA A 32 -3.40 15.31 1.77
N ARG A 33 -3.98 16.21 1.01
CA ARG A 33 -4.16 17.62 1.38
C ARG A 33 -5.57 18.09 1.05
N LYS A 34 -6.22 18.79 1.99
CA LYS A 34 -7.52 19.46 1.73
C LYS A 34 -7.35 20.67 0.82
N GLU A 35 -6.27 21.42 1.02
CA GLU A 35 -5.93 22.57 0.18
C GLU A 35 -4.82 22.18 -0.80
N GLU A 36 -5.16 22.12 -2.08
CA GLU A 36 -4.16 21.96 -3.15
C GLU A 36 -3.43 23.29 -3.38
N LYS A 37 -2.23 23.42 -2.85
CA LYS A 37 -1.23 24.21 -3.58
C LYS A 37 -0.64 23.26 -4.61
N ILE A 38 -1.03 23.45 -5.87
CA ILE A 38 -0.39 22.81 -7.02
C ILE A 38 1.07 23.25 -6.99
N ILE A 39 1.94 22.40 -6.47
CA ILE A 39 3.38 22.58 -6.62
C ILE A 39 3.68 22.00 -8.00
N GLU A 40 3.68 22.85 -9.02
CA GLU A 40 4.27 22.52 -10.32
C GLU A 40 5.73 22.13 -10.09
N ARG A 41 6.00 20.83 -10.12
CA ARG A 41 7.36 20.31 -10.10
C ARG A 41 7.91 20.40 -11.53
N MET A 42 9.10 20.97 -11.67
CA MET A 42 9.81 21.07 -12.95
C MET A 42 9.87 19.71 -13.64
N GLU A 43 9.43 19.68 -14.91
CA GLU A 43 9.54 18.50 -15.76
C GLU A 43 11.01 18.04 -15.81
N SER A 44 11.26 16.83 -15.34
CA SER A 44 12.55 16.20 -15.57
C SER A 44 12.58 15.70 -17.03
N VAL A 45 13.69 15.94 -17.73
CA VAL A 45 13.89 15.46 -19.11
C VAL A 45 13.61 13.94 -19.18
N ALA A 46 12.60 13.58 -19.94
CA ALA A 46 12.20 12.18 -20.10
C ALA A 46 13.28 11.40 -20.87
N GLY A 47 13.97 10.50 -20.16
CA GLY A 47 14.74 9.43 -20.81
C GLY A 47 13.83 8.41 -21.47
N SER A 48 14.35 7.56 -22.37
CA SER A 48 13.55 6.51 -22.99
C SER A 48 13.01 5.56 -21.93
N GLY A 49 11.70 5.32 -21.92
CA GLY A 49 11.01 4.49 -20.93
C GLY A 49 10.59 5.20 -19.65
N ASN A 50 11.01 6.43 -19.42
CA ASN A 50 10.54 7.25 -18.30
C ASN A 50 9.32 8.07 -18.76
N LEU A 51 8.14 7.76 -18.22
CA LEU A 51 6.90 8.49 -18.52
C LEU A 51 6.58 9.59 -17.51
N ASN A 52 7.47 9.80 -16.54
CA ASN A 52 7.51 10.90 -15.58
C ASN A 52 6.21 11.12 -14.77
N GLN A 53 5.45 10.05 -14.52
CA GLN A 53 4.19 10.17 -13.78
C GLN A 53 4.39 10.59 -12.31
N LYS A 54 5.57 10.33 -11.73
CA LYS A 54 5.92 10.82 -10.39
C LYS A 54 5.95 12.33 -10.25
N ALA A 55 6.04 13.08 -11.36
CA ALA A 55 5.94 14.54 -11.36
C ALA A 55 4.48 15.03 -11.24
N HIS A 56 3.51 14.11 -11.41
CA HIS A 56 2.09 14.38 -11.36
C HIS A 56 1.40 13.47 -10.34
N PRO A 57 1.79 13.55 -9.04
CA PRO A 57 1.20 12.72 -8.01
C PRO A 57 -0.27 13.10 -7.81
N VAL A 58 -1.09 12.10 -7.49
CA VAL A 58 -2.48 12.34 -7.12
C VAL A 58 -2.60 12.71 -5.64
N ASN A 59 -3.63 13.46 -5.31
CA ASN A 59 -4.06 13.66 -3.94
C ASN A 59 -5.07 12.57 -3.56
N PRO A 60 -4.79 11.71 -2.55
CA PRO A 60 -5.69 10.63 -2.15
C PRO A 60 -7.11 11.08 -1.79
N ILE A 61 -7.28 12.25 -1.18
CA ILE A 61 -8.61 12.80 -0.85
C ILE A 61 -9.42 13.04 -2.12
N GLN A 62 -8.82 13.67 -3.13
CA GLN A 62 -9.49 13.92 -4.42
C GLN A 62 -9.72 12.60 -5.17
N TYR A 63 -8.76 11.68 -5.10
CA TYR A 63 -8.90 10.37 -5.74
C TYR A 63 -10.10 9.60 -5.18
N LEU A 64 -10.22 9.50 -3.86
CA LEU A 64 -11.36 8.85 -3.19
C LEU A 64 -12.69 9.48 -3.60
N ARG A 65 -12.80 10.81 -3.58
CA ARG A 65 -14.00 11.55 -4.03
C ARG A 65 -14.34 11.24 -5.48
N ASN A 66 -13.35 11.27 -6.37
CA ASN A 66 -13.54 10.98 -7.79
C ASN A 66 -14.00 9.54 -8.06
N HIS A 67 -13.72 8.61 -7.13
CA HIS A 67 -14.19 7.23 -7.18
C HIS A 67 -15.49 7.02 -6.38
N ASN A 68 -16.15 8.11 -5.93
CA ASN A 68 -17.37 8.06 -5.12
C ASN A 68 -17.19 7.27 -3.80
N ILE A 69 -15.97 7.20 -3.28
CA ILE A 69 -15.67 6.64 -1.97
C ILE A 69 -15.84 7.73 -0.93
N ASN A 70 -16.89 7.63 -0.11
CA ASN A 70 -17.27 8.68 0.85
C ASN A 70 -17.00 8.29 2.31
N SER A 71 -16.61 7.05 2.59
CA SER A 71 -16.31 6.58 3.93
C SER A 71 -15.23 5.51 3.88
N ILE A 72 -14.44 5.42 4.93
CA ILE A 72 -13.38 4.41 5.13
C ILE A 72 -13.78 3.57 6.34
N PHE A 73 -13.84 2.25 6.18
CA PHE A 73 -14.13 1.36 7.31
C PHE A 73 -12.88 1.14 8.17
N ARG A 74 -11.69 0.99 7.55
CA ARG A 74 -10.41 0.89 8.26
C ARG A 74 -9.32 1.67 7.54
N PHE A 75 -8.55 2.38 8.32
CA PHE A 75 -7.29 2.98 7.90
C PHE A 75 -6.17 2.24 8.62
N VAL A 76 -5.25 1.66 7.86
CA VAL A 76 -4.08 0.94 8.36
C VAL A 76 -2.85 1.79 8.11
N LEU A 77 -2.16 2.18 9.15
CA LEU A 77 -0.81 2.72 9.06
C LEU A 77 0.17 1.57 9.23
N THR A 78 0.94 1.26 8.18
CA THR A 78 1.82 0.08 8.22
C THR A 78 2.93 0.25 9.25
N HIS A 79 3.54 1.41 9.31
CA HIS A 79 4.58 1.78 10.30
C HIS A 79 4.67 3.31 10.41
N PRO A 80 5.36 3.86 11.44
CA PRO A 80 5.27 5.29 11.77
C PRO A 80 6.21 6.20 10.98
N ASP A 81 6.44 5.94 9.69
CA ASP A 81 7.24 6.83 8.85
C ASP A 81 6.39 7.87 8.13
N MET A 82 6.94 9.08 7.96
CA MET A 82 6.19 10.23 7.49
C MET A 82 5.67 10.11 6.06
N ASP A 83 6.35 9.35 5.22
CA ASP A 83 5.91 9.06 3.85
C ASP A 83 4.77 8.03 3.76
N HIS A 84 4.41 7.42 4.90
CA HIS A 84 3.23 6.57 5.06
C HIS A 84 2.07 7.26 5.78
N MET A 85 2.26 8.49 6.28
CA MET A 85 1.23 9.25 6.99
C MET A 85 1.11 10.72 6.55
N ASP A 86 1.74 11.12 5.45
CA ASP A 86 1.73 12.51 4.97
C ASP A 86 0.33 12.92 4.51
N GLY A 87 -0.32 13.76 5.32
CA GLY A 87 -1.71 14.17 5.17
C GLY A 87 -2.72 13.36 5.96
N ILE A 88 -2.27 12.54 6.93
CA ILE A 88 -3.14 11.72 7.78
C ILE A 88 -4.24 12.55 8.46
N LYS A 89 -3.90 13.77 8.95
CA LYS A 89 -4.86 14.66 9.59
C LYS A 89 -6.00 15.02 8.64
N ASP A 90 -5.65 15.52 7.46
CA ASP A 90 -6.65 15.96 6.47
C ASP A 90 -7.52 14.79 6.00
N LEU A 91 -6.94 13.61 5.82
CA LEU A 91 -7.65 12.40 5.43
C LEU A 91 -8.63 11.92 6.50
N VAL A 92 -8.16 11.79 7.73
CA VAL A 92 -8.99 11.27 8.85
C VAL A 92 -10.13 12.22 9.18
N GLU A 93 -9.88 13.53 9.18
CA GLU A 93 -10.92 14.54 9.37
C GLU A 93 -11.98 14.53 8.27
N GLU A 94 -11.59 14.19 7.04
CA GLU A 94 -12.50 14.15 5.88
C GLU A 94 -13.35 12.90 5.84
N PHE A 95 -12.73 11.72 5.95
CA PHE A 95 -13.39 10.43 5.73
C PHE A 95 -13.80 9.71 7.00
N LYS A 96 -13.34 10.17 8.17
CA LYS A 96 -13.68 9.62 9.48
C LYS A 96 -13.65 8.10 9.51
N PRO A 97 -12.47 7.48 9.35
CA PRO A 97 -12.36 6.01 9.36
C PRO A 97 -12.97 5.44 10.64
N ALA A 98 -13.76 4.37 10.52
CA ALA A 98 -14.35 3.73 11.71
C ALA A 98 -13.28 3.07 12.58
N ASN A 99 -12.22 2.55 11.98
CA ASN A 99 -11.12 1.90 12.68
C ASN A 99 -9.77 2.45 12.18
N PHE A 100 -8.85 2.63 13.10
CA PHE A 100 -7.45 2.97 12.84
C PHE A 100 -6.55 1.84 13.33
N TYR A 101 -5.72 1.29 12.46
CA TYR A 101 -4.78 0.22 12.80
C TYR A 101 -3.39 0.81 12.94
N ASP A 102 -2.75 0.50 14.05
CA ASP A 102 -1.45 1.00 14.46
C ASP A 102 -0.64 -0.11 15.15
N THR A 103 0.68 -0.11 15.02
CA THR A 103 1.55 -1.19 15.49
C THR A 103 1.92 -1.10 16.97
N ASP A 104 1.34 -0.16 17.73
CA ASP A 104 1.68 0.12 19.14
C ASP A 104 3.16 0.49 19.34
N ASN A 105 3.74 1.15 18.35
CA ASN A 105 5.10 1.63 18.40
C ASN A 105 5.26 2.85 19.32
N LYS A 106 6.51 3.14 19.66
CA LYS A 106 6.91 4.30 20.49
C LYS A 106 7.76 5.31 19.73
N ALA A 107 7.62 5.34 18.40
CA ALA A 107 8.38 6.22 17.53
C ALA A 107 8.23 7.69 17.98
N GLU A 108 9.32 8.43 17.88
CA GLU A 108 9.38 9.88 18.03
C GLU A 108 10.09 10.49 16.82
N LYS A 109 9.64 11.64 16.36
CA LYS A 109 10.23 12.34 15.22
C LYS A 109 10.65 13.74 15.62
N ASP A 110 11.84 14.13 15.20
CA ASP A 110 12.40 15.46 15.42
C ASP A 110 12.14 16.37 14.20
N PHE A 111 11.34 17.40 14.39
CA PHE A 111 11.03 18.42 13.38
C PHE A 111 11.85 19.70 13.52
N SER A 112 12.87 19.73 14.39
CA SER A 112 13.78 20.86 14.52
C SER A 112 14.60 21.13 13.24
N ARG A 113 14.77 20.10 12.41
CA ARG A 113 15.44 20.18 11.11
C ARG A 113 14.42 20.38 10.00
N SER A 114 14.84 21.04 8.91
CA SER A 114 13.97 21.23 7.74
C SER A 114 13.54 19.88 7.15
N THR A 115 12.24 19.69 7.03
CA THR A 115 11.61 18.53 6.42
C THR A 115 10.51 18.96 5.47
N ILE A 116 10.18 18.13 4.48
CA ILE A 116 9.05 18.35 3.58
C ILE A 116 7.71 17.99 4.21
N TYR A 117 7.74 17.26 5.33
CA TYR A 117 6.54 16.76 6.02
C TYR A 117 6.04 17.75 7.07
N ARG A 118 4.74 17.72 7.35
CA ARG A 118 4.11 18.58 8.35
C ARG A 118 4.21 17.96 9.74
N GLU A 119 4.70 18.74 10.70
CA GLU A 119 4.68 18.34 12.11
C GLU A 119 3.26 18.10 12.64
N ASP A 120 2.26 18.79 12.08
CA ASP A 120 0.86 18.62 12.47
C ASP A 120 0.33 17.21 12.15
N ASP A 121 0.78 16.58 11.06
CA ASP A 121 0.43 15.19 10.75
C ASP A 121 1.02 14.23 11.80
N TRP A 122 2.27 14.48 12.19
CA TRP A 122 2.90 13.71 13.26
C TRP A 122 2.18 13.86 14.62
N LYS A 123 1.89 15.10 15.01
CA LYS A 123 1.14 15.38 16.24
C LYS A 123 -0.24 14.73 16.22
N PHE A 124 -0.92 14.79 15.10
CA PHE A 124 -2.22 14.16 14.91
C PHE A 124 -2.13 12.64 15.04
N TYR A 125 -1.16 12.01 14.37
CA TYR A 125 -0.88 10.58 14.49
C TYR A 125 -0.60 10.19 15.97
N LYS A 126 0.28 10.91 16.67
CA LYS A 126 0.54 10.65 18.10
C LYS A 126 -0.73 10.69 18.93
N ASN A 127 -1.60 11.65 18.69
CA ASN A 127 -2.88 11.73 19.40
C ASN A 127 -3.77 10.51 19.10
N LEU A 128 -3.78 10.00 17.86
CA LEU A 128 -4.50 8.76 17.53
C LEU A 128 -3.86 7.55 18.20
N ARG A 129 -2.53 7.42 18.13
CA ARG A 129 -1.76 6.32 18.73
C ARG A 129 -1.94 6.25 20.25
N ASP A 130 -1.84 7.40 20.91
CA ASP A 130 -1.83 7.50 22.38
C ASP A 130 -3.25 7.64 22.96
N SER A 131 -4.29 7.69 22.10
CA SER A 131 -5.67 7.82 22.51
C SER A 131 -6.23 6.55 23.17
N ASN A 132 -7.33 6.71 23.92
CA ASN A 132 -8.09 5.58 24.42
C ASN A 132 -8.61 4.75 23.23
N PRO A 133 -8.43 3.41 23.20
CA PRO A 133 -8.93 2.54 22.11
C PRO A 133 -10.44 2.61 21.84
N GLN A 134 -11.20 3.24 22.71
CA GLN A 134 -12.66 3.43 22.54
C GLN A 134 -13.03 4.77 21.89
N THR A 135 -12.05 5.58 21.49
CA THR A 135 -12.29 6.84 20.78
C THR A 135 -12.60 6.59 19.29
N ASP A 136 -13.04 7.63 18.59
CA ASP A 136 -13.35 7.62 17.17
C ASP A 136 -12.23 8.36 16.41
N PRO A 137 -11.51 7.68 15.50
CA PRO A 137 -11.64 6.29 15.09
C PRO A 137 -11.23 5.29 16.20
N LYS A 138 -11.87 4.11 16.20
CA LYS A 138 -11.48 3.03 17.11
C LYS A 138 -10.07 2.57 16.78
N ARG A 139 -9.13 2.77 17.72
CA ARG A 139 -7.76 2.27 17.58
C ARG A 139 -7.70 0.76 17.79
N LEU A 140 -7.01 0.06 16.92
CA LEU A 140 -6.76 -1.38 16.99
C LEU A 140 -5.28 -1.65 16.74
N THR A 141 -4.67 -2.39 17.66
CA THR A 141 -3.34 -2.97 17.48
C THR A 141 -3.50 -4.46 17.21
N LEU A 142 -3.00 -4.91 16.09
CA LEU A 142 -3.15 -6.27 15.60
C LEU A 142 -1.79 -6.89 15.34
N PHE A 143 -1.69 -8.18 15.58
CA PHE A 143 -0.47 -8.93 15.37
C PHE A 143 -0.68 -10.09 14.38
N SER A 144 0.41 -10.68 13.95
CA SER A 144 0.42 -11.85 13.08
C SER A 144 -0.54 -12.93 13.58
N GLY A 145 -1.44 -13.36 12.70
CA GLY A 145 -2.46 -14.36 13.01
C GLY A 145 -3.72 -13.86 13.73
N ASP A 146 -3.77 -12.60 14.14
CA ASP A 146 -4.98 -12.02 14.74
C ASP A 146 -6.16 -12.09 13.78
N ASP A 147 -7.28 -12.60 14.28
CA ASP A 147 -8.50 -12.86 13.52
C ASP A 147 -9.71 -12.10 14.08
N ASN A 148 -10.67 -11.80 13.24
CA ASN A 148 -12.02 -11.41 13.63
C ASN A 148 -13.03 -11.54 12.48
N ILE A 149 -14.33 -11.52 12.84
CA ILE A 149 -15.45 -11.71 11.91
C ILE A 149 -15.55 -10.68 10.76
N TYR A 150 -14.88 -9.56 10.86
CA TYR A 150 -14.88 -8.52 9.82
C TYR A 150 -13.70 -8.66 8.85
N ARG A 151 -12.63 -9.32 9.25
CA ARG A 151 -11.42 -9.48 8.44
C ARG A 151 -11.38 -10.81 7.74
N THR A 152 -11.48 -11.89 8.49
CA THR A 152 -11.27 -13.23 7.98
C THR A 152 -12.61 -13.90 7.63
N LYS A 153 -12.57 -14.77 6.64
CA LYS A 153 -13.65 -15.69 6.37
C LYS A 153 -13.53 -16.91 7.27
N ASN A 154 -14.66 -17.51 7.65
CA ASN A 154 -14.65 -18.83 8.26
C ASN A 154 -14.56 -19.93 7.17
N GLU A 155 -14.14 -21.12 7.59
CA GLU A 155 -13.89 -22.26 6.71
C GLU A 155 -15.12 -22.65 5.87
N ASP A 156 -16.33 -22.46 6.40
CA ASP A 156 -17.60 -22.77 5.72
C ASP A 156 -18.15 -21.61 4.86
N ASP A 157 -17.40 -20.52 4.71
CA ASP A 157 -17.76 -19.30 3.94
C ASP A 157 -19.10 -18.67 4.35
N THR A 158 -19.63 -19.02 5.53
CA THR A 158 -20.92 -18.51 6.04
C THR A 158 -20.82 -17.11 6.62
N ARG A 159 -19.61 -16.65 6.98
CA ARG A 159 -19.35 -15.27 7.41
C ARG A 159 -18.64 -14.47 6.32
N PRO A 160 -19.23 -13.39 5.83
CA PRO A 160 -18.62 -12.53 4.82
C PRO A 160 -17.53 -11.65 5.45
N GLY A 161 -16.37 -12.23 5.76
CA GLY A 161 -15.16 -11.49 6.08
C GLY A 161 -14.59 -10.80 4.84
N ASP A 162 -13.73 -9.83 5.06
CA ASP A 162 -13.09 -9.05 3.98
C ASP A 162 -11.93 -9.80 3.30
N ALA A 163 -11.64 -11.03 3.70
CA ALA A 163 -10.50 -11.82 3.26
C ALA A 163 -9.15 -11.07 3.42
N PHE A 164 -8.98 -10.45 4.57
CA PHE A 164 -7.91 -9.52 4.92
C PHE A 164 -7.15 -10.08 6.12
N TYR A 165 -5.96 -10.58 5.91
CA TYR A 165 -5.17 -11.33 6.89
C TYR A 165 -3.92 -10.56 7.29
N ILE A 166 -3.67 -10.44 8.60
CA ILE A 166 -2.47 -9.81 9.16
C ILE A 166 -1.38 -10.87 9.29
N LEU A 167 -0.29 -10.72 8.55
CA LEU A 167 0.87 -11.64 8.57
C LEU A 167 2.02 -11.11 9.42
N SER A 168 2.08 -9.80 9.67
CA SER A 168 3.05 -9.07 10.47
C SER A 168 2.38 -7.78 10.96
N PRO A 169 2.86 -7.17 12.07
CA PRO A 169 4.00 -7.55 12.89
C PRO A 169 3.68 -8.62 13.94
N THR A 170 4.72 -9.10 14.62
CA THR A 170 4.60 -9.76 15.92
C THR A 170 4.86 -8.75 17.04
N LYS A 171 4.52 -9.10 18.29
CA LYS A 171 4.87 -8.27 19.46
C LYS A 171 6.37 -8.07 19.59
N ASP A 172 7.13 -9.14 19.37
CA ASP A 172 8.60 -9.12 19.47
C ASP A 172 9.22 -8.18 18.44
N LEU A 173 8.71 -8.16 17.19
CA LEU A 173 9.17 -7.23 16.16
C LEU A 173 8.90 -5.77 16.54
N VAL A 174 7.74 -5.48 17.15
CA VAL A 174 7.41 -4.13 17.63
C VAL A 174 8.28 -3.73 18.81
N GLU A 175 8.52 -4.64 19.75
CA GLU A 175 9.41 -4.39 20.89
C GLU A 175 10.85 -4.14 20.44
N GLU A 176 11.30 -4.87 19.44
CA GLU A 176 12.62 -4.66 18.86
C GLU A 176 12.71 -3.33 18.12
N ALA A 177 11.70 -2.99 17.29
CA ALA A 177 11.64 -1.70 16.62
C ALA A 177 11.69 -0.53 17.61
N ASN A 178 10.96 -0.62 18.71
CA ASN A 178 10.99 0.36 19.80
C ASN A 178 12.36 0.49 20.49
N ARG A 179 13.14 -0.59 20.51
CA ARG A 179 14.50 -0.60 21.11
C ARG A 179 15.56 -0.03 20.18
N CYS A 180 15.42 -0.29 18.86
CA CYS A 180 16.40 0.08 17.85
C CYS A 180 16.10 1.41 17.15
N ASP A 181 14.91 1.97 17.37
CA ASP A 181 14.38 3.16 16.65
C ASP A 181 14.38 2.96 15.11
N ASP A 182 14.12 1.72 14.67
CA ASP A 182 13.95 1.33 13.27
C ASP A 182 12.62 0.57 13.13
N TYR A 183 11.67 1.16 12.44
CA TYR A 183 10.29 0.71 12.42
C TYR A 183 9.89 -0.05 11.15
N ASN A 184 10.81 -0.27 10.22
CA ASN A 184 10.51 -1.01 8.99
C ASN A 184 10.09 -2.45 9.28
N ASP A 185 10.81 -3.14 10.19
CA ASP A 185 10.49 -4.53 10.57
C ASP A 185 9.26 -4.68 11.48
N CYS A 186 8.61 -3.59 11.90
CA CYS A 186 7.30 -3.67 12.53
C CYS A 186 6.13 -3.32 11.59
N SER A 187 6.37 -3.25 10.29
CA SER A 187 5.33 -2.98 9.30
C SER A 187 4.21 -4.01 9.32
N TYR A 188 2.98 -3.54 9.19
CA TYR A 188 1.90 -4.43 8.79
C TYR A 188 2.19 -5.00 7.41
N VAL A 189 2.24 -6.33 7.33
CA VAL A 189 2.17 -7.06 6.07
C VAL A 189 0.81 -7.74 5.99
N ILE A 190 0.10 -7.46 4.91
CA ILE A 190 -1.32 -7.80 4.77
C ILE A 190 -1.53 -8.63 3.53
N LEU A 191 -2.12 -9.81 3.69
CA LEU A 191 -2.60 -10.63 2.59
C LEU A 191 -4.09 -10.37 2.37
N TYR A 192 -4.46 -9.98 1.15
CA TYR A 192 -5.83 -9.94 0.68
C TYR A 192 -6.09 -11.11 -0.29
N GLU A 193 -7.10 -11.91 0.00
CA GLU A 193 -7.50 -13.04 -0.85
C GLU A 193 -8.81 -12.71 -1.58
N GLY A 194 -8.70 -12.07 -2.74
CA GLY A 194 -9.82 -11.89 -3.64
C GLY A 194 -10.26 -13.20 -4.30
N LYS A 195 -11.45 -13.22 -4.91
CA LYS A 195 -11.91 -14.39 -5.69
C LYS A 195 -11.01 -14.70 -6.88
N GLY A 196 -10.35 -13.68 -7.42
CA GLY A 196 -9.42 -13.79 -8.54
C GLY A 196 -8.03 -14.24 -8.11
N GLY A 197 -7.58 -13.90 -6.91
CA GLY A 197 -6.24 -14.25 -6.48
C GLY A 197 -5.76 -13.52 -5.22
N LYS A 198 -4.47 -13.69 -4.94
CA LYS A 198 -3.78 -13.21 -3.75
C LYS A 198 -3.05 -11.88 -4.03
N VAL A 199 -3.28 -10.90 -3.19
CA VAL A 199 -2.57 -9.61 -3.22
C VAL A 199 -1.87 -9.39 -1.89
N LEU A 200 -0.56 -9.12 -1.92
CA LEU A 200 0.24 -8.91 -0.72
C LEU A 200 0.68 -7.43 -0.64
N PHE A 201 0.32 -6.76 0.44
CA PHE A 201 0.75 -5.42 0.80
C PHE A 201 1.85 -5.52 1.83
N SER A 202 3.02 -5.00 1.53
CA SER A 202 4.24 -5.29 2.30
C SER A 202 4.65 -4.17 3.25
N GLY A 203 4.05 -2.97 3.17
CA GLY A 203 4.62 -1.79 3.84
C GLY A 203 6.10 -1.67 3.52
N ASP A 204 6.91 -1.36 4.52
CA ASP A 204 8.36 -1.28 4.38
C ASP A 204 9.10 -2.49 4.97
N ALA A 205 8.39 -3.63 5.09
CA ALA A 205 8.90 -4.87 5.65
C ALA A 205 10.35 -5.17 5.28
N HIS A 206 11.19 -5.44 6.27
CA HIS A 206 12.61 -5.74 6.14
C HIS A 206 12.89 -7.23 6.46
N ASN A 207 14.13 -7.60 6.73
CA ASN A 207 14.57 -9.00 6.79
C ASN A 207 13.84 -9.83 7.85
N LYS A 208 13.70 -9.31 9.07
CA LYS A 208 13.08 -10.05 10.18
C LYS A 208 11.58 -10.28 9.97
N THR A 209 10.92 -9.32 9.35
CA THR A 209 9.53 -9.49 8.94
C THR A 209 9.40 -10.62 7.93
N TRP A 210 10.27 -10.68 6.93
CA TRP A 210 10.23 -11.75 5.92
C TRP A 210 10.62 -13.09 6.51
N GLU A 211 11.62 -13.17 7.39
CA GLU A 211 11.96 -14.39 8.14
C GLU A 211 10.73 -14.93 8.88
N HIS A 212 10.06 -14.07 9.68
CA HIS A 212 8.84 -14.45 10.38
C HIS A 212 7.74 -14.96 9.44
N ILE A 213 7.48 -14.25 8.33
CA ILE A 213 6.42 -14.62 7.38
C ILE A 213 6.73 -15.96 6.70
N LEU A 214 7.97 -16.18 6.29
CA LEU A 214 8.36 -17.43 5.64
C LEU A 214 8.34 -18.63 6.62
N GLU A 215 8.68 -18.41 7.88
CA GLU A 215 8.62 -19.45 8.90
C GLU A 215 7.18 -19.83 9.28
N ASN A 216 6.25 -18.86 9.34
CA ASN A 216 4.94 -19.07 9.94
C ASN A 216 3.76 -19.01 8.95
N HIS A 217 3.97 -18.45 7.76
CA HIS A 217 2.91 -18.19 6.77
C HIS A 217 3.32 -18.55 5.34
N GLU A 218 4.38 -19.33 5.13
CA GLU A 218 4.91 -19.68 3.80
C GLU A 218 3.80 -20.18 2.86
N SER A 219 2.97 -21.11 3.31
CA SER A 219 1.88 -21.66 2.49
C SER A 219 0.84 -20.64 2.04
N LYS A 220 0.66 -19.56 2.81
CA LYS A 220 -0.26 -18.47 2.45
C LYS A 220 0.35 -17.53 1.40
N VAL A 221 1.67 -17.31 1.47
CA VAL A 221 2.36 -16.33 0.61
C VAL A 221 3.09 -16.96 -0.57
N SER A 222 3.12 -18.27 -0.68
CA SER A 222 3.64 -18.94 -1.88
C SER A 222 2.80 -18.59 -3.11
N GLU A 223 3.50 -18.22 -4.19
CA GLU A 223 2.89 -17.92 -5.50
C GLU A 223 1.82 -16.81 -5.42
N ILE A 224 2.22 -15.62 -5.00
CA ILE A 224 1.38 -14.42 -4.95
C ILE A 224 1.05 -13.94 -6.38
N ASP A 225 -0.20 -13.55 -6.61
CA ASP A 225 -0.58 -12.99 -7.91
C ASP A 225 -0.09 -11.54 -8.06
N LEU A 226 -0.31 -10.71 -7.04
CA LEU A 226 0.14 -9.32 -7.03
C LEU A 226 0.89 -8.99 -5.73
N LEU A 227 2.09 -8.45 -5.86
CA LEU A 227 2.89 -7.91 -4.75
C LEU A 227 2.95 -6.38 -4.85
N ILE A 228 2.51 -5.66 -3.82
CA ILE A 228 2.91 -4.28 -3.61
C ILE A 228 4.30 -4.34 -2.98
N ALA A 229 5.31 -3.90 -3.74
CA ALA A 229 6.70 -4.13 -3.40
C ALA A 229 7.11 -3.41 -2.11
N PRO A 230 7.83 -4.06 -1.19
CA PRO A 230 8.21 -3.46 0.08
C PRO A 230 9.10 -2.23 -0.13
N HIS A 231 8.87 -1.20 0.72
CA HIS A 231 9.62 0.04 0.72
C HIS A 231 9.60 0.72 -0.67
N HIS A 232 8.40 0.81 -1.26
CA HIS A 232 8.16 1.39 -2.60
C HIS A 232 8.95 0.69 -3.73
N GLY A 233 9.51 -0.51 -3.47
CA GLY A 233 10.45 -1.20 -4.36
C GLY A 233 11.90 -0.71 -4.26
N ARG A 234 12.28 0.04 -3.20
CA ARG A 234 13.64 0.59 -3.01
C ARG A 234 14.65 -0.47 -2.57
N LYS A 235 15.90 -0.28 -2.99
CA LYS A 235 17.07 -0.95 -2.40
C LYS A 235 17.27 -0.44 -0.97
N SER A 236 17.37 -1.34 0.01
CA SER A 236 17.52 -0.97 1.40
C SER A 236 18.28 -2.04 2.19
N SER A 237 19.42 -2.48 1.67
CA SER A 237 20.26 -3.53 2.30
C SER A 237 19.51 -4.80 2.69
N ARG A 238 18.34 -5.02 2.04
CA ARG A 238 17.40 -6.11 2.29
C ARG A 238 17.86 -7.36 1.57
N ASP A 239 17.68 -8.51 2.20
CA ASP A 239 17.71 -9.80 1.49
C ASP A 239 16.41 -9.95 0.67
N TYR A 240 16.55 -10.27 -0.60
CA TYR A 240 15.42 -10.48 -1.51
C TYR A 240 15.10 -11.96 -1.74
N SER A 241 15.61 -12.87 -0.91
CA SER A 241 15.33 -14.31 -1.00
C SER A 241 13.84 -14.64 -0.81
N PHE A 242 13.09 -13.80 -0.10
CA PHE A 242 11.64 -13.96 0.02
C PHE A 242 10.94 -14.01 -1.35
N LEU A 243 11.48 -13.38 -2.37
CA LEU A 243 10.93 -13.42 -3.74
C LEU A 243 10.99 -14.83 -4.35
N ASP A 244 11.89 -15.68 -3.89
CA ASP A 244 12.02 -17.06 -4.37
C ASP A 244 10.84 -17.94 -3.92
N THR A 245 10.20 -17.59 -2.80
CA THR A 245 8.96 -18.20 -2.30
C THR A 245 7.72 -17.50 -2.84
N LEU A 246 7.67 -16.18 -2.77
CA LEU A 246 6.50 -15.41 -3.19
C LEU A 246 6.21 -15.53 -4.69
N LYS A 247 7.23 -15.54 -5.53
CA LYS A 247 7.15 -15.63 -7.01
C LYS A 247 5.99 -14.82 -7.60
N PRO A 248 5.91 -13.51 -7.30
CA PRO A 248 4.77 -12.71 -7.71
C PRO A 248 4.61 -12.72 -9.23
N LYS A 249 3.39 -12.95 -9.72
CA LYS A 249 3.09 -12.86 -11.16
C LYS A 249 3.20 -11.44 -11.68
N LEU A 250 2.97 -10.46 -10.79
CA LEU A 250 3.20 -9.04 -11.06
C LEU A 250 3.55 -8.33 -9.75
N SER A 251 4.43 -7.33 -9.83
CA SER A 251 4.72 -6.44 -8.70
C SER A 251 4.47 -4.99 -9.07
N PHE A 252 3.92 -4.21 -8.14
CA PHE A 252 3.78 -2.77 -8.25
C PHE A 252 4.84 -2.09 -7.40
N PHE A 253 5.56 -1.15 -8.01
CA PHE A 253 6.57 -0.32 -7.34
C PHE A 253 6.04 1.09 -7.17
N GLY A 254 6.19 1.65 -5.98
CA GLY A 254 5.90 3.04 -5.68
C GLY A 254 6.90 4.01 -6.33
N ASN A 255 6.81 5.27 -5.95
CA ASN A 255 7.70 6.29 -6.44
C ASN A 255 8.98 6.37 -5.60
N ALA A 256 10.10 6.21 -6.28
CA ALA A 256 11.44 6.50 -5.77
C ALA A 256 12.34 6.97 -6.90
N GLU A 257 13.54 7.46 -6.58
CA GLU A 257 14.54 7.69 -7.62
C GLU A 257 14.96 6.36 -8.24
N SER A 258 15.03 6.27 -9.56
CA SER A 258 15.30 5.02 -10.29
C SER A 258 16.59 4.32 -9.84
N LYS A 259 17.64 5.08 -9.45
CA LYS A 259 18.89 4.53 -8.92
C LYS A 259 18.71 3.80 -7.59
N ASN A 260 17.63 4.11 -6.86
CA ASN A 260 17.32 3.56 -5.54
C ASN A 260 16.33 2.39 -5.63
N LEU A 261 15.78 2.05 -6.82
CA LEU A 261 14.86 0.93 -6.99
C LEU A 261 15.61 -0.40 -7.16
N ALA A 262 15.04 -1.46 -6.59
CA ALA A 262 15.64 -2.79 -6.53
C ALA A 262 15.38 -3.63 -7.80
N TYR A 263 15.43 -2.99 -8.98
CA TYR A 263 15.18 -3.65 -10.27
C TYR A 263 15.97 -4.95 -10.45
N ASP A 264 17.24 -4.95 -10.00
CA ASP A 264 18.13 -6.10 -10.17
C ASP A 264 17.60 -7.36 -9.45
N ALA A 265 16.96 -7.19 -8.28
CA ALA A 265 16.43 -8.30 -7.51
C ALA A 265 15.27 -9.01 -8.24
N TRP A 266 14.41 -8.24 -8.92
CA TRP A 266 13.32 -8.76 -9.75
C TRP A 266 13.82 -9.30 -11.09
N ASN A 267 14.67 -8.53 -11.79
CA ASN A 267 15.22 -8.94 -13.08
C ASN A 267 16.03 -10.25 -12.99
N TYR A 268 16.84 -10.41 -11.94
CA TYR A 268 17.59 -11.64 -11.70
C TYR A 268 16.69 -12.88 -11.63
N ARG A 269 15.47 -12.71 -11.13
CA ARG A 269 14.46 -13.78 -10.97
C ARG A 269 13.45 -13.84 -12.11
N GLY A 270 13.56 -12.97 -13.11
CA GLY A 270 12.59 -12.89 -14.22
C GLY A 270 11.19 -12.47 -13.78
N LEU A 271 11.07 -11.77 -12.63
CA LEU A 271 9.78 -11.36 -12.09
C LEU A 271 9.30 -10.04 -12.73
N PRO A 272 8.06 -9.98 -13.22
CA PRO A 272 7.54 -8.77 -13.84
C PRO A 272 7.16 -7.70 -12.80
N TYR A 273 7.37 -6.44 -13.16
CA TYR A 273 6.98 -5.29 -12.35
C TYR A 273 6.54 -4.09 -13.19
N ILE A 274 5.76 -3.22 -12.57
CA ILE A 274 5.31 -1.93 -13.12
C ILE A 274 5.52 -0.87 -12.02
N THR A 275 5.96 0.33 -12.41
CA THR A 275 6.18 1.44 -11.47
C THR A 275 5.11 2.50 -11.61
N ASN A 276 4.76 3.20 -10.53
CA ASN A 276 3.89 4.39 -10.59
C ASN A 276 4.45 5.44 -11.57
N ASN A 277 5.77 5.59 -11.66
CA ASN A 277 6.39 6.54 -12.59
C ASN A 277 6.14 6.22 -14.08
N GLN A 278 5.80 4.97 -14.41
CA GLN A 278 5.37 4.55 -15.75
C GLN A 278 3.85 4.64 -15.91
N ALA A 279 3.13 4.06 -14.97
CA ALA A 279 1.70 3.74 -15.09
C ALA A 279 0.77 4.85 -14.59
N GLY A 280 1.24 5.76 -13.72
CA GLY A 280 0.36 6.56 -12.89
C GLY A 280 -0.25 5.72 -11.78
N CYS A 281 -1.53 5.93 -11.44
CA CYS A 281 -2.23 5.00 -10.56
C CYS A 281 -2.52 3.68 -11.27
N MET A 282 -2.51 2.59 -10.50
CA MET A 282 -2.77 1.24 -10.97
C MET A 282 -4.00 0.67 -10.25
N VAL A 283 -4.91 0.07 -11.00
CA VAL A 283 -6.14 -0.53 -10.46
C VAL A 283 -6.23 -1.98 -10.91
N VAL A 284 -6.54 -2.89 -9.98
CA VAL A 284 -6.69 -4.32 -10.27
C VAL A 284 -8.05 -4.80 -9.77
N ASP A 285 -8.80 -5.48 -10.65
CA ASP A 285 -9.99 -6.19 -10.20
C ASP A 285 -9.62 -7.61 -9.74
N ALA A 286 -9.29 -7.73 -8.46
CA ALA A 286 -8.96 -9.00 -7.81
C ALA A 286 -10.18 -9.92 -7.59
N ASN A 287 -11.35 -9.55 -8.10
CA ASN A 287 -12.55 -10.37 -8.06
C ASN A 287 -12.75 -11.21 -9.34
N LYS A 288 -12.10 -10.80 -10.43
CA LYS A 288 -12.11 -11.53 -11.70
C LYS A 288 -10.99 -12.58 -11.74
N PRO A 289 -11.26 -13.77 -12.29
CA PRO A 289 -10.25 -14.85 -12.32
C PRO A 289 -8.93 -14.45 -12.99
N ASN A 290 -8.99 -13.60 -14.02
CA ASN A 290 -7.83 -13.12 -14.77
C ASN A 290 -7.14 -11.90 -14.14
N MET A 291 -7.74 -11.27 -13.13
CA MET A 291 -7.22 -10.09 -12.42
C MET A 291 -6.74 -8.99 -13.38
N PRO A 292 -7.64 -8.35 -14.15
CA PRO A 292 -7.27 -7.32 -15.11
C PRO A 292 -6.70 -6.08 -14.42
N VAL A 293 -5.66 -5.53 -15.03
CA VAL A 293 -4.93 -4.34 -14.58
C VAL A 293 -5.29 -3.15 -15.45
N TYR A 294 -5.59 -2.03 -14.81
CA TYR A 294 -5.86 -0.74 -15.44
C TYR A 294 -4.88 0.31 -14.93
N VAL A 295 -4.52 1.27 -15.77
CA VAL A 295 -3.56 2.33 -15.42
C VAL A 295 -4.09 3.70 -15.84
N THR A 296 -3.73 4.75 -15.13
CA THR A 296 -4.18 6.10 -15.49
C THR A 296 -3.38 6.69 -16.67
N ASN A 297 -2.18 6.21 -16.92
CA ASN A 297 -1.34 6.67 -18.03
C ASN A 297 -1.67 5.95 -19.35
N GLN A 298 -2.48 6.58 -20.20
CA GLN A 298 -2.83 6.06 -21.53
C GLN A 298 -1.62 5.76 -22.40
N LYS A 299 -0.60 6.62 -22.38
CA LYS A 299 0.62 6.43 -23.19
C LYS A 299 1.33 5.14 -22.83
N PHE A 300 1.41 4.83 -21.53
CA PHE A 300 1.98 3.57 -21.05
C PHE A 300 1.16 2.36 -21.51
N ALA A 301 -0.17 2.43 -21.36
CA ALA A 301 -1.04 1.35 -21.83
C ALA A 301 -0.86 1.08 -23.32
N ASN A 302 -0.87 2.11 -24.16
CA ASN A 302 -0.66 2.00 -25.61
C ASN A 302 0.71 1.43 -26.01
N GLN A 303 1.75 1.63 -25.16
CA GLN A 303 3.08 1.07 -25.42
C GLN A 303 3.19 -0.42 -25.05
N ARG A 304 2.35 -0.89 -24.14
CA ARG A 304 2.41 -2.26 -23.60
C ARG A 304 1.49 -3.23 -24.31
N THR A 305 0.36 -2.75 -24.81
CA THR A 305 -0.61 -3.57 -25.51
C THR A 305 -1.17 -2.86 -26.73
N THR A 306 -1.42 -3.62 -27.80
CA THR A 306 -2.11 -3.13 -29.00
C THR A 306 -3.62 -3.05 -28.80
N TYR A 307 -4.13 -3.62 -27.72
CA TYR A 307 -5.55 -3.66 -27.40
C TYR A 307 -5.79 -3.06 -26.01
N THR A 308 -6.00 -1.76 -25.97
CA THR A 308 -6.36 -1.03 -24.75
C THR A 308 -7.65 -0.26 -24.94
N TRP A 309 -8.43 -0.10 -23.87
CA TRP A 309 -9.64 0.72 -23.82
C TRP A 309 -9.74 1.39 -22.45
N TYR A 310 -10.44 2.50 -22.40
CA TYR A 310 -10.74 3.17 -21.14
C TYR A 310 -11.95 2.53 -20.45
N SER A 311 -11.82 2.32 -19.15
CA SER A 311 -12.91 1.81 -18.29
C SER A 311 -13.40 2.92 -17.35
N ASP A 312 -14.68 3.29 -17.46
CA ASP A 312 -15.31 4.25 -16.55
C ASP A 312 -15.44 3.70 -15.13
N ILE A 313 -15.50 2.37 -14.97
CA ILE A 313 -15.61 1.69 -13.67
C ILE A 313 -14.29 1.84 -12.90
N TYR A 314 -13.18 1.50 -13.55
CA TYR A 314 -11.85 1.54 -12.93
C TYR A 314 -11.14 2.89 -13.13
N LYS A 315 -11.73 3.81 -13.91
CA LYS A 315 -11.18 5.12 -14.28
C LYS A 315 -9.76 5.02 -14.79
N GLY A 316 -9.51 4.04 -15.64
CA GLY A 316 -8.19 3.72 -16.16
C GLY A 316 -8.23 2.97 -17.49
N TRP A 317 -7.08 2.93 -18.13
CA TRP A 317 -6.85 2.23 -19.39
C TRP A 317 -6.44 0.78 -19.12
N TYR A 318 -7.12 -0.17 -19.74
CA TYR A 318 -6.75 -1.57 -19.66
C TYR A 318 -5.30 -1.78 -20.11
N LEU A 319 -4.54 -2.52 -19.35
CA LEU A 319 -3.14 -2.80 -19.60
C LEU A 319 -2.92 -4.28 -19.96
N GLN A 320 -3.28 -5.17 -19.07
CA GLN A 320 -3.05 -6.61 -19.17
C GLN A 320 -3.85 -7.36 -18.12
N ASP A 321 -3.91 -8.68 -18.23
CA ASP A 321 -4.33 -9.57 -17.16
C ASP A 321 -3.09 -10.04 -16.36
N ILE A 322 -3.28 -10.37 -15.07
CA ILE A 322 -2.21 -10.97 -14.25
C ILE A 322 -2.15 -12.49 -14.45
N LYS A 323 -3.30 -13.13 -14.74
CA LYS A 323 -3.43 -14.59 -14.92
C LYS A 323 -3.78 -14.96 -16.35
#